data_9d2057811ac7392cacc358d80d7b46c0
#
_entry.id   9d2057811ac7392cacc358d80d7b46c0
#
_cell.length_a   1.000
_cell.length_b   1.000
_cell.length_c   1.000
_cell.angle_alpha   90.00
_cell.angle_beta   90.00
_cell.angle_gamma   90.00
#
_symmetry.space_group_name_H-M   'P 1'
#
loop_
_entity.id
_entity.type
_entity.pdbx_description
1 polymer ?
#
loop_
_entity_poly.entity_id
_entity_poly.type
_entity_poly.pdbx_seq_one_letter_code
_entity_poly.pdbx_strand_id
1 'polypeptide(L)'
;MYPHQAERLTTALEHDDLAALVATTPANLFYVSGYRSPAPAVDRTTELFAVFAPHGTALVVPAIAAPAVAVELAAADHVVCYGAFADGVGERRDESASRATARLREPVADPAEGLARALDVLGVGRGRVGLDAEGASEATRRRLAERLPSLSLVDGTAALARARAVKGPWELECLARALLIAEEAVNEVLQMLEPGVEERDAATLYEAEVVKRGAEPSATRIAMGERSALPTTPSARALRPGDLVRLEVGCVFKGYYSAVARTAVMGEPTALQEARHAAIQAVEQAAVDAIRHGVTVGAVFDSAIRAVSEVDLPGHERPHVGHGIGLAAAEPPWLVPGGPALLETGMVLRVEAAYFEHGWGGLSVADTVLATAKDARILNRSARGMIVLD
;
A
#
# COMPACT_ATOMS: atom_id res chain seq x y z
N MET A 1 5.70 1.27 -17.37
CA MET A 1 4.63 2.15 -16.86
C MET A 1 3.40 2.03 -17.76
N TYR A 2 2.20 1.98 -17.18
CA TYR A 2 0.96 1.94 -17.96
C TYR A 2 0.54 3.35 -18.40
N PRO A 3 -0.19 3.50 -19.54
CA PRO A 3 -0.60 4.82 -20.03
C PRO A 3 -1.35 5.66 -19.00
N HIS A 4 -2.24 5.05 -18.22
CA HIS A 4 -2.97 5.71 -17.13
C HIS A 4 -2.03 6.32 -16.06
N GLN A 5 -0.99 5.60 -15.68
CA GLN A 5 -0.01 6.10 -14.69
C GLN A 5 0.77 7.30 -15.24
N ALA A 6 1.16 7.24 -16.53
CA ALA A 6 1.83 8.36 -17.19
C ALA A 6 0.94 9.61 -17.25
N GLU A 7 -0.34 9.44 -17.59
CA GLU A 7 -1.32 10.53 -17.61
C GLU A 7 -1.49 11.17 -16.23
N ARG A 8 -1.62 10.36 -15.18
CA ARG A 8 -1.76 10.85 -13.79
C ARG A 8 -0.50 11.57 -13.30
N LEU A 9 0.69 11.08 -13.66
CA LEU A 9 1.95 11.74 -13.32
C LEU A 9 2.09 13.07 -14.07
N THR A 10 1.70 13.12 -15.35
CA THR A 10 1.68 14.37 -16.12
C THR A 10 0.74 15.39 -15.50
N THR A 11 -0.47 14.98 -15.14
CA THR A 11 -1.43 15.86 -14.43
C THR A 11 -0.85 16.37 -13.11
N ALA A 12 -0.11 15.52 -12.37
CA ALA A 12 0.52 15.93 -11.12
C ALA A 12 1.66 16.93 -11.33
N LEU A 13 2.46 16.79 -12.40
CA LEU A 13 3.48 17.78 -12.80
C LEU A 13 2.84 19.14 -13.11
N GLU A 14 1.79 19.14 -13.94
CA GLU A 14 1.09 20.37 -14.35
C GLU A 14 0.43 21.09 -13.16
N HIS A 15 -0.23 20.31 -12.27
CA HIS A 15 -0.92 20.87 -11.10
C HIS A 15 0.04 21.61 -10.16
N ASP A 16 1.26 21.11 -9.97
CA ASP A 16 2.22 21.66 -9.00
C ASP A 16 3.33 22.50 -9.65
N ASP A 17 3.25 22.72 -10.96
CA ASP A 17 4.27 23.43 -11.77
C ASP A 17 5.66 22.83 -11.54
N LEU A 18 5.79 21.52 -11.82
CA LEU A 18 7.02 20.75 -11.65
C LEU A 18 7.60 20.35 -13.02
N ALA A 19 8.92 20.48 -13.14
CA ALA A 19 9.66 20.01 -14.32
C ALA A 19 9.87 18.49 -14.31
N ALA A 20 9.94 17.87 -13.12
CA ALA A 20 10.03 16.44 -12.93
C ALA A 20 9.54 16.02 -11.55
N LEU A 21 9.19 14.73 -11.41
CA LEU A 21 8.97 14.03 -10.15
C LEU A 21 10.06 12.99 -9.95
N VAL A 22 10.62 12.95 -8.75
CA VAL A 22 11.63 11.97 -8.34
C VAL A 22 11.02 11.11 -7.23
N ALA A 23 10.79 9.86 -7.53
CA ALA A 23 10.29 8.86 -6.63
C ALA A 23 11.45 8.13 -5.94
N THR A 24 11.37 7.99 -4.61
CA THR A 24 12.40 7.34 -3.80
C THR A 24 11.83 6.24 -2.90
N THR A 25 10.57 6.37 -2.47
CA THR A 25 9.92 5.34 -1.68
C THR A 25 9.57 4.11 -2.53
N PRO A 26 9.55 2.89 -1.97
CA PRO A 26 9.27 1.67 -2.74
C PRO A 26 7.99 1.75 -3.58
N ALA A 27 6.91 2.30 -3.01
CA ALA A 27 5.63 2.45 -3.70
C ALA A 27 5.71 3.43 -4.89
N ASN A 28 6.32 4.60 -4.67
CA ASN A 28 6.46 5.62 -5.72
C ASN A 28 7.46 5.16 -6.80
N LEU A 29 8.57 4.54 -6.39
CA LEU A 29 9.56 4.00 -7.31
C LEU A 29 8.95 2.96 -8.24
N PHE A 30 8.18 2.02 -7.68
CA PHE A 30 7.47 1.01 -8.48
C PHE A 30 6.43 1.66 -9.42
N TYR A 31 5.67 2.66 -8.94
CA TYR A 31 4.66 3.34 -9.74
C TYR A 31 5.26 4.02 -10.98
N VAL A 32 6.41 4.67 -10.81
CA VAL A 32 7.10 5.40 -11.89
C VAL A 32 7.86 4.47 -12.82
N SER A 33 8.54 3.43 -12.29
CA SER A 33 9.49 2.62 -13.08
C SER A 33 9.01 1.20 -13.37
N GLY A 34 8.03 0.68 -12.64
CA GLY A 34 7.67 -0.74 -12.64
C GLY A 34 8.71 -1.66 -11.98
N TYR A 35 9.81 -1.10 -11.46
CA TYR A 35 10.88 -1.86 -10.83
C TYR A 35 10.62 -2.01 -9.32
N ARG A 36 10.67 -3.25 -8.84
CA ARG A 36 10.53 -3.60 -7.43
C ARG A 36 11.86 -4.09 -6.90
N SER A 37 12.59 -3.20 -6.24
CA SER A 37 13.89 -3.54 -5.67
C SER A 37 13.76 -4.35 -4.38
N PRO A 38 14.55 -5.42 -4.20
CA PRO A 38 14.69 -6.09 -2.90
C PRO A 38 15.58 -5.30 -1.92
N ALA A 39 16.36 -4.33 -2.40
CA ALA A 39 17.34 -3.60 -1.61
C ALA A 39 16.78 -2.92 -0.35
N PRO A 40 15.60 -2.25 -0.36
CA PRO A 40 15.08 -1.62 0.86
C PRO A 40 14.78 -2.59 2.00
N ALA A 41 14.55 -3.86 1.68
CA ALA A 41 14.34 -4.90 2.71
C ALA A 41 15.67 -5.37 3.35
N VAL A 42 16.79 -5.22 2.63
CA VAL A 42 18.11 -5.69 3.05
C VAL A 42 18.97 -4.54 3.58
N ASP A 43 18.95 -3.41 2.88
CA ASP A 43 19.74 -2.23 3.22
C ASP A 43 18.94 -0.94 2.96
N ARG A 44 18.52 -0.29 4.04
CA ARG A 44 17.77 0.97 4.00
C ARG A 44 18.61 2.18 3.60
N THR A 45 19.93 2.03 3.52
CA THR A 45 20.85 3.10 3.12
C THR A 45 21.07 3.16 1.60
N THR A 46 20.64 2.14 0.88
CA THR A 46 20.71 2.10 -0.58
C THR A 46 19.69 3.07 -1.20
N GLU A 47 20.17 4.08 -1.88
CA GLU A 47 19.33 5.08 -2.53
C GLU A 47 18.96 4.66 -3.95
N LEU A 48 17.68 4.68 -4.23
CA LEU A 48 17.08 4.36 -5.53
C LEU A 48 16.20 5.53 -5.96
N PHE A 49 16.28 5.92 -7.23
CA PHE A 49 15.45 6.99 -7.77
C PHE A 49 14.76 6.54 -9.04
N ALA A 50 13.46 6.82 -9.16
CA ALA A 50 12.77 6.78 -10.43
C ALA A 50 12.30 8.18 -10.78
N VAL A 51 12.73 8.69 -11.93
CA VAL A 51 12.44 10.05 -12.40
C VAL A 51 11.38 9.97 -13.48
N PHE A 52 10.33 10.78 -13.33
CA PHE A 52 9.33 11.03 -14.36
C PHE A 52 9.42 12.48 -14.81
N ALA A 53 9.54 12.69 -16.11
CA ALA A 53 9.52 14.01 -16.75
C ALA A 53 8.68 13.95 -18.04
N PRO A 54 8.27 15.08 -18.64
CA PRO A 54 7.44 15.09 -19.86
C PRO A 54 8.02 14.28 -21.03
N HIS A 55 9.33 14.11 -21.07
CA HIS A 55 10.05 13.43 -22.16
C HIS A 55 10.41 11.97 -21.85
N GLY A 56 9.97 11.42 -20.73
CA GLY A 56 10.21 10.01 -20.39
C GLY A 56 10.53 9.76 -18.93
N THR A 57 11.11 8.60 -18.70
CA THR A 57 11.43 8.07 -17.38
C THR A 57 12.88 7.63 -17.29
N ALA A 58 13.47 7.81 -16.11
CA ALA A 58 14.81 7.29 -15.81
C ALA A 58 14.80 6.56 -14.44
N LEU A 59 15.55 5.48 -14.34
CA LEU A 59 15.77 4.72 -13.12
C LEU A 59 17.25 4.83 -12.71
N VAL A 60 17.51 5.21 -11.47
CA VAL A 60 18.84 5.28 -10.89
C VAL A 60 18.99 4.19 -9.84
N VAL A 61 19.98 3.33 -10.02
CA VAL A 61 20.20 2.14 -9.17
C VAL A 61 21.70 1.94 -8.88
N PRO A 62 22.05 1.29 -7.77
CA PRO A 62 23.43 0.87 -7.55
C PRO A 62 23.86 -0.15 -8.62
N ALA A 63 25.13 -0.17 -8.97
CA ALA A 63 25.67 -1.04 -10.01
C ALA A 63 25.40 -2.54 -9.78
N ILE A 64 25.31 -2.97 -8.51
CA ILE A 64 24.93 -4.35 -8.14
C ILE A 64 23.52 -4.74 -8.61
N ALA A 65 22.60 -3.78 -8.72
CA ALA A 65 21.24 -4.05 -9.17
C ALA A 65 21.09 -4.07 -10.71
N ALA A 66 22.10 -3.61 -11.43
CA ALA A 66 22.08 -3.45 -12.88
C ALA A 66 21.69 -4.73 -13.65
N PRO A 67 22.23 -5.92 -13.34
CA PRO A 67 21.86 -7.15 -14.04
C PRO A 67 20.38 -7.51 -13.86
N ALA A 68 19.82 -7.36 -12.65
CA ALA A 68 18.42 -7.64 -12.35
C ALA A 68 17.49 -6.66 -13.10
N VAL A 69 17.80 -5.36 -13.06
CA VAL A 69 17.05 -4.32 -13.80
C VAL A 69 17.05 -4.59 -15.29
N ALA A 70 18.17 -5.06 -15.83
CA ALA A 70 18.31 -5.38 -17.25
C ALA A 70 17.43 -6.57 -17.69
N VAL A 71 17.28 -7.57 -16.83
CA VAL A 71 16.47 -8.77 -17.09
C VAL A 71 14.99 -8.52 -16.83
N GLU A 72 14.63 -7.84 -15.75
CA GLU A 72 13.25 -7.58 -15.35
C GLU A 72 12.57 -6.48 -16.18
N LEU A 73 13.33 -5.84 -17.08
CA LEU A 73 12.85 -4.77 -17.95
C LEU A 73 12.01 -3.75 -17.18
N ALA A 74 12.65 -3.02 -16.32
CA ALA A 74 12.05 -1.80 -15.82
C ALA A 74 11.49 -1.00 -16.99
N ALA A 75 10.27 -0.52 -16.84
CA ALA A 75 9.59 0.27 -17.87
C ALA A 75 10.19 1.68 -18.03
N ALA A 76 11.42 1.90 -17.55
CA ALA A 76 12.14 3.15 -17.67
C ALA A 76 12.84 3.25 -19.04
N ASP A 77 12.78 4.42 -19.65
CA ASP A 77 13.42 4.69 -20.93
C ASP A 77 14.94 4.75 -20.78
N HIS A 78 15.42 5.17 -19.61
CA HIS A 78 16.85 5.27 -19.27
C HIS A 78 17.13 4.58 -17.92
N VAL A 79 18.30 3.94 -17.83
CA VAL A 79 18.83 3.39 -16.57
C VAL A 79 20.24 3.95 -16.33
N VAL A 80 20.43 4.53 -15.16
CA VAL A 80 21.72 5.07 -14.72
C VAL A 80 22.18 4.27 -13.50
N CYS A 81 23.40 3.73 -13.57
CA CYS A 81 24.00 3.00 -12.47
C CYS A 81 25.02 3.85 -11.73
N TYR A 82 25.12 3.69 -10.41
CA TYR A 82 26.13 4.35 -9.59
C TYR A 82 26.93 3.35 -8.74
N GLY A 83 28.11 3.77 -8.32
CA GLY A 83 29.02 2.93 -7.53
C GLY A 83 29.75 1.88 -8.37
N ALA A 84 30.45 0.99 -7.72
CA ALA A 84 31.24 -0.05 -8.39
C ALA A 84 30.73 -1.44 -8.00
N PHE A 85 30.60 -2.31 -8.98
CA PHE A 85 30.33 -3.73 -8.78
C PHE A 85 31.06 -4.53 -9.85
N ALA A 86 31.81 -5.54 -9.44
CA ALA A 86 32.55 -6.41 -10.35
C ALA A 86 31.85 -7.76 -10.45
N ASP A 87 31.28 -8.07 -11.61
CA ASP A 87 30.72 -9.38 -11.91
C ASP A 87 31.79 -10.30 -12.49
N GLY A 88 31.82 -11.55 -12.06
CA GLY A 88 32.52 -12.62 -12.76
C GLY A 88 31.78 -12.94 -14.07
N VAL A 89 32.49 -12.88 -15.19
CA VAL A 89 31.92 -13.26 -16.50
C VAL A 89 32.15 -14.74 -16.73
N GLY A 90 31.05 -15.52 -16.62
CA GLY A 90 31.06 -16.95 -16.99
C GLY A 90 31.19 -17.16 -18.51
N GLU A 91 31.67 -18.37 -18.93
CA GLU A 91 31.84 -18.73 -20.33
C GLU A 91 30.51 -18.81 -21.13
N ARG A 92 29.38 -19.02 -20.47
CA ARG A 92 28.05 -19.01 -21.09
C ARG A 92 27.45 -17.60 -21.03
N ARG A 93 27.52 -16.89 -22.13
CA ARG A 93 26.84 -15.61 -22.32
C ARG A 93 25.41 -15.87 -22.81
N ASP A 94 24.43 -15.54 -22.00
CA ASP A 94 23.11 -15.27 -22.52
C ASP A 94 23.15 -13.95 -23.27
N GLU A 95 22.93 -13.98 -24.59
CA GLU A 95 22.99 -12.78 -25.45
C GLU A 95 21.99 -11.70 -25.01
N SER A 96 20.86 -12.09 -24.38
CA SER A 96 19.86 -11.13 -23.89
C SER A 96 20.36 -10.37 -22.67
N ALA A 97 20.96 -11.05 -21.71
CA ALA A 97 21.59 -10.44 -20.53
C ALA A 97 22.81 -9.59 -20.92
N SER A 98 23.61 -10.03 -21.91
CA SER A 98 24.76 -9.28 -22.40
C SER A 98 24.38 -7.99 -23.12
N ARG A 99 23.29 -7.97 -23.91
CA ARG A 99 22.79 -6.75 -24.58
C ARG A 99 22.16 -5.78 -23.58
N ALA A 100 21.46 -6.29 -22.58
CA ALA A 100 20.87 -5.49 -21.53
C ALA A 100 21.95 -4.84 -20.65
N THR A 101 22.97 -5.63 -20.23
CA THR A 101 24.10 -5.11 -19.44
C THR A 101 24.98 -4.13 -20.25
N ALA A 102 25.06 -4.29 -21.58
CA ALA A 102 25.79 -3.34 -22.43
C ALA A 102 25.19 -1.94 -22.48
N ARG A 103 23.87 -1.80 -22.19
CA ARG A 103 23.19 -0.49 -22.06
C ARG A 103 23.47 0.19 -20.72
N LEU A 104 23.98 -0.55 -19.73
CA LEU A 104 24.27 -0.07 -18.37
C LEU A 104 25.74 0.38 -18.22
N ARG A 105 26.38 0.76 -19.30
CA ARG A 105 27.81 1.11 -19.34
C ARG A 105 28.09 2.39 -18.56
N GLU A 106 29.21 2.36 -17.84
CA GLU A 106 29.84 3.45 -17.08
C GLU A 106 28.99 3.92 -15.88
N PRO A 107 29.06 3.16 -14.75
CA PRO A 107 28.49 3.64 -13.49
C PRO A 107 29.10 4.99 -13.12
N VAL A 108 28.28 5.91 -12.62
CA VAL A 108 28.73 7.17 -12.03
C VAL A 108 29.19 6.94 -10.59
N ALA A 109 29.87 7.92 -9.99
CA ALA A 109 30.53 7.72 -8.70
C ALA A 109 29.56 7.53 -7.55
N ASP A 110 28.46 8.28 -7.53
CA ASP A 110 27.53 8.33 -6.37
C ASP A 110 26.07 8.55 -6.79
N PRO A 111 25.08 8.35 -5.86
CA PRO A 111 23.66 8.53 -6.14
C PRO A 111 23.28 9.92 -6.64
N ALA A 112 23.94 10.99 -6.13
CA ALA A 112 23.65 12.36 -6.54
C ALA A 112 24.06 12.61 -7.99
N GLU A 113 25.20 12.07 -8.42
CA GLU A 113 25.63 12.11 -9.81
C GLU A 113 24.69 11.27 -10.70
N GLY A 114 24.24 10.12 -10.21
CA GLY A 114 23.25 9.29 -10.88
C GLY A 114 21.95 10.05 -11.13
N LEU A 115 21.42 10.71 -10.12
CA LEU A 115 20.20 11.51 -10.25
C LEU A 115 20.40 12.74 -11.16
N ALA A 116 21.55 13.42 -11.05
CA ALA A 116 21.86 14.54 -11.94
C ALA A 116 21.90 14.10 -13.42
N ARG A 117 22.54 12.95 -13.71
CA ARG A 117 22.57 12.38 -15.07
C ARG A 117 21.20 11.93 -15.55
N ALA A 118 20.36 11.37 -14.66
CA ALA A 118 18.99 11.00 -14.99
C ALA A 118 18.13 12.22 -15.36
N LEU A 119 18.26 13.32 -14.64
CA LEU A 119 17.60 14.58 -14.97
C LEU A 119 18.11 15.18 -16.28
N ASP A 120 19.42 15.15 -16.53
CA ASP A 120 20.04 15.65 -17.75
C ASP A 120 19.56 14.90 -19.00
N VAL A 121 19.58 13.55 -18.99
CA VAL A 121 19.11 12.74 -20.13
C VAL A 121 17.63 12.93 -20.43
N LEU A 122 16.83 13.35 -19.44
CA LEU A 122 15.44 13.72 -19.59
C LEU A 122 15.22 15.20 -19.94
N GLY A 123 16.31 15.97 -20.15
CA GLY A 123 16.27 17.38 -20.51
C GLY A 123 15.83 18.31 -19.38
N VAL A 124 15.91 17.87 -18.12
CA VAL A 124 15.51 18.64 -16.93
C VAL A 124 16.74 19.38 -16.36
N GLY A 125 17.06 20.52 -16.90
CA GLY A 125 18.21 21.34 -16.47
C GLY A 125 17.86 22.56 -15.60
N ARG A 126 16.56 22.86 -15.45
CA ARG A 126 16.06 24.02 -14.67
C ARG A 126 14.60 23.80 -14.21
N GLY A 127 14.18 24.58 -13.22
CA GLY A 127 12.81 24.53 -12.70
C GLY A 127 12.69 23.81 -11.37
N ARG A 128 11.46 23.49 -11.00
CA ARG A 128 11.14 22.81 -9.75
C ARG A 128 11.09 21.31 -9.96
N VAL A 129 11.76 20.56 -9.10
CA VAL A 129 11.77 19.09 -9.11
C VAL A 129 11.18 18.59 -7.81
N GLY A 130 10.04 17.90 -7.91
CA GLY A 130 9.35 17.31 -6.75
C GLY A 130 10.03 16.00 -6.35
N LEU A 131 10.52 15.91 -5.12
CA LEU A 131 11.15 14.73 -4.56
C LEU A 131 10.28 14.23 -3.40
N ASP A 132 9.96 12.93 -3.35
CA ASP A 132 9.36 12.39 -2.13
C ASP A 132 10.40 12.32 -0.99
N ALA A 133 9.95 12.71 0.23
CA ALA A 133 10.85 13.16 1.29
C ALA A 133 11.72 12.06 1.91
N GLU A 134 11.38 10.77 1.78
CA GLU A 134 11.92 9.73 2.66
C GLU A 134 13.18 9.02 2.14
N GLY A 135 13.42 9.00 0.83
CA GLY A 135 14.40 8.09 0.24
C GLY A 135 15.72 8.72 -0.22
N ALA A 136 15.88 10.05 -0.17
CA ALA A 136 17.12 10.71 -0.53
C ALA A 136 17.82 11.26 0.73
N SER A 137 19.07 10.86 0.96
CA SER A 137 19.86 11.39 2.07
C SER A 137 20.09 12.89 1.92
N GLU A 138 20.30 13.57 3.05
CA GLU A 138 20.69 14.99 3.03
C GLU A 138 21.97 15.24 2.24
N ALA A 139 22.91 14.29 2.29
CA ALA A 139 24.16 14.36 1.51
C ALA A 139 23.88 14.35 0.01
N THR A 140 22.99 13.48 -0.46
CA THR A 140 22.58 13.39 -1.86
C THR A 140 21.86 14.66 -2.31
N ARG A 141 20.92 15.16 -1.51
CA ARG A 141 20.19 16.41 -1.81
C ARG A 141 21.13 17.61 -1.92
N ARG A 142 22.08 17.76 -0.98
CA ARG A 142 23.07 18.82 -1.03
C ARG A 142 23.96 18.74 -2.26
N ARG A 143 24.53 17.56 -2.57
CA ARG A 143 25.36 17.35 -3.75
C ARG A 143 24.60 17.60 -5.06
N LEU A 144 23.34 17.22 -5.12
CA LEU A 144 22.49 17.50 -6.29
C LEU A 144 22.25 19.00 -6.46
N ALA A 145 21.97 19.74 -5.38
CA ALA A 145 21.82 21.19 -5.43
C ALA A 145 23.13 21.90 -5.87
N GLU A 146 24.29 21.42 -5.43
CA GLU A 146 25.60 21.93 -5.86
C GLU A 146 25.85 21.67 -7.36
N ARG A 147 25.44 20.51 -7.88
CA ARG A 147 25.63 20.14 -9.30
C ARG A 147 24.65 20.82 -10.25
N LEU A 148 23.42 21.05 -9.81
CA LEU A 148 22.33 21.59 -10.61
C LEU A 148 21.72 22.84 -9.94
N PRO A 149 22.46 23.95 -9.85
CA PRO A 149 22.02 25.15 -9.13
C PRO A 149 20.81 25.84 -9.76
N SER A 150 20.46 25.52 -11.00
CA SER A 150 19.25 26.00 -11.69
C SER A 150 17.99 25.20 -11.36
N LEU A 151 18.10 24.12 -10.59
CA LEU A 151 16.98 23.32 -10.10
C LEU A 151 16.63 23.71 -8.67
N SER A 152 15.33 23.74 -8.38
CA SER A 152 14.78 23.89 -7.04
C SER A 152 14.16 22.57 -6.60
N LEU A 153 14.79 21.88 -5.65
CA LEU A 153 14.22 20.67 -5.05
C LEU A 153 13.09 21.06 -4.10
N VAL A 154 11.91 20.52 -4.33
CA VAL A 154 10.70 20.76 -3.51
C VAL A 154 10.11 19.41 -3.07
N ASP A 155 9.24 19.41 -2.06
CA ASP A 155 8.51 18.23 -1.64
C ASP A 155 7.52 17.80 -2.74
N GLY A 156 7.71 16.59 -3.28
CA GLY A 156 6.87 15.95 -4.29
C GLY A 156 5.92 14.89 -3.76
N THR A 157 5.91 14.66 -2.44
CA THR A 157 5.15 13.57 -1.80
C THR A 157 3.67 13.65 -2.12
N ALA A 158 3.08 14.84 -2.01
CA ALA A 158 1.66 15.05 -2.31
C ALA A 158 1.33 14.85 -3.80
N ALA A 159 2.22 15.26 -4.70
CA ALA A 159 2.06 15.09 -6.14
C ALA A 159 2.04 13.60 -6.53
N LEU A 160 3.00 12.81 -6.02
CA LEU A 160 3.06 11.37 -6.24
C LEU A 160 1.86 10.64 -5.61
N ALA A 161 1.43 11.05 -4.42
CA ALA A 161 0.23 10.50 -3.78
C ALA A 161 -1.04 10.76 -4.61
N ARG A 162 -1.22 11.97 -5.14
CA ARG A 162 -2.35 12.29 -6.05
C ARG A 162 -2.30 11.48 -7.33
N ALA A 163 -1.13 11.28 -7.93
CA ALA A 163 -1.00 10.44 -9.12
C ALA A 163 -1.47 9.01 -8.88
N ARG A 164 -1.16 8.43 -7.70
CA ARG A 164 -1.54 7.07 -7.32
C ARG A 164 -2.97 6.92 -6.79
N ALA A 165 -3.61 8.01 -6.37
CA ALA A 165 -4.90 7.95 -5.69
C ALA A 165 -5.99 7.31 -6.55
N VAL A 166 -6.06 7.65 -7.84
CA VAL A 166 -7.03 7.08 -8.81
C VAL A 166 -6.38 5.90 -9.52
N LYS A 167 -7.02 4.73 -9.43
CA LYS A 167 -6.50 3.47 -9.95
C LYS A 167 -6.94 3.22 -11.39
N GLY A 168 -6.00 2.80 -12.24
CA GLY A 168 -6.29 2.33 -13.59
C GLY A 168 -6.83 0.89 -13.59
N PRO A 169 -7.32 0.40 -14.75
CA PRO A 169 -7.94 -0.92 -14.86
C PRO A 169 -7.04 -2.06 -14.37
N TRP A 170 -5.77 -2.06 -14.78
CA TRP A 170 -4.81 -3.08 -14.34
C TRP A 170 -4.53 -3.03 -12.83
N GLU A 171 -4.47 -1.84 -12.25
CA GLU A 171 -4.29 -1.66 -10.81
C GLU A 171 -5.49 -2.23 -10.04
N LEU A 172 -6.71 -1.99 -10.56
CA LEU A 172 -7.94 -2.57 -10.00
C LEU A 172 -7.96 -4.11 -10.08
N GLU A 173 -7.46 -4.69 -11.16
CA GLU A 173 -7.32 -6.14 -11.30
C GLU A 173 -6.33 -6.71 -10.27
N CYS A 174 -5.19 -6.04 -10.05
CA CYS A 174 -4.21 -6.45 -9.04
C CYS A 174 -4.78 -6.37 -7.62
N LEU A 175 -5.47 -5.27 -7.28
CA LEU A 175 -6.15 -5.10 -6.00
C LEU A 175 -7.23 -6.17 -5.77
N ALA A 176 -8.08 -6.40 -6.78
CA ALA A 176 -9.12 -7.43 -6.69
C ALA A 176 -8.54 -8.83 -6.53
N ARG A 177 -7.42 -9.13 -7.20
CA ARG A 177 -6.74 -10.42 -7.04
C ARG A 177 -6.10 -10.58 -5.66
N ALA A 178 -5.41 -9.53 -5.16
CA ALA A 178 -4.85 -9.53 -3.80
C ALA A 178 -5.96 -9.75 -2.76
N LEU A 179 -7.09 -9.07 -2.93
CA LEU A 179 -8.22 -9.19 -2.02
C LEU A 179 -8.82 -10.60 -2.04
N LEU A 180 -9.04 -11.18 -3.23
CA LEU A 180 -9.53 -12.55 -3.37
C LEU A 180 -8.60 -13.57 -2.68
N ILE A 181 -7.27 -13.44 -2.86
CA ILE A 181 -6.28 -14.31 -2.21
C ILE A 181 -6.39 -14.20 -0.69
N ALA A 182 -6.49 -12.98 -0.15
CA ALA A 182 -6.61 -12.77 1.28
C ALA A 182 -7.90 -13.37 1.85
N GLU A 183 -9.04 -13.22 1.16
CA GLU A 183 -10.32 -13.77 1.60
C GLU A 183 -10.35 -15.30 1.51
N GLU A 184 -9.78 -15.90 0.47
CA GLU A 184 -9.63 -17.35 0.37
C GLU A 184 -8.74 -17.90 1.50
N ALA A 185 -7.62 -17.24 1.83
CA ALA A 185 -6.76 -17.63 2.95
C ALA A 185 -7.47 -17.49 4.31
N VAL A 186 -8.29 -16.45 4.48
CA VAL A 186 -9.14 -16.30 5.69
C VAL A 186 -10.13 -17.47 5.81
N ASN A 187 -10.75 -17.89 4.72
CA ASN A 187 -11.68 -19.02 4.75
C ASN A 187 -11.00 -20.33 5.20
N GLU A 188 -9.76 -20.60 4.74
CA GLU A 188 -8.99 -21.77 5.21
C GLU A 188 -8.68 -21.68 6.72
N VAL A 189 -8.35 -20.47 7.20
CA VAL A 189 -8.14 -20.26 8.65
C VAL A 189 -9.42 -20.52 9.43
N LEU A 190 -10.55 -19.95 9.01
CA LEU A 190 -11.85 -20.13 9.68
C LEU A 190 -12.26 -21.61 9.79
N GLN A 191 -11.94 -22.44 8.76
CA GLN A 191 -12.22 -23.87 8.78
C GLN A 191 -11.32 -24.65 9.75
N MET A 192 -10.13 -24.13 10.09
CA MET A 192 -9.20 -24.75 11.03
C MET A 192 -9.50 -24.38 12.49
N LEU A 193 -10.19 -23.26 12.71
CA LEU A 193 -10.40 -22.73 14.06
C LEU A 193 -11.32 -23.64 14.89
N GLU A 194 -10.76 -24.26 15.94
CA GLU A 194 -11.44 -25.03 16.95
C GLU A 194 -10.84 -24.74 18.34
N PRO A 195 -11.50 -25.06 19.43
CA PRO A 195 -10.94 -24.87 20.78
C PRO A 195 -9.57 -25.53 20.92
N GLY A 196 -8.57 -24.76 21.37
CA GLY A 196 -7.19 -25.21 21.54
C GLY A 196 -6.23 -24.75 20.43
N VAL A 197 -6.69 -24.31 19.27
CA VAL A 197 -5.85 -23.71 18.22
C VAL A 197 -5.25 -22.41 18.73
N GLU A 198 -3.95 -22.21 18.52
CA GLU A 198 -3.25 -21.00 18.93
C GLU A 198 -3.30 -19.89 17.87
N GLU A 199 -3.24 -18.60 18.29
CA GLU A 199 -3.19 -17.45 17.38
C GLU A 199 -2.07 -17.60 16.33
N ARG A 200 -0.89 -18.07 16.75
CA ARG A 200 0.28 -18.24 15.87
C ARG A 200 0.08 -19.32 14.80
N ASP A 201 -0.67 -20.38 15.11
CA ASP A 201 -0.94 -21.46 14.17
C ASP A 201 -1.92 -20.98 13.09
N ALA A 202 -2.95 -20.23 13.50
CA ALA A 202 -3.88 -19.57 12.60
C ALA A 202 -3.15 -18.55 11.68
N ALA A 203 -2.23 -17.78 12.21
CA ALA A 203 -1.43 -16.83 11.45
C ALA A 203 -0.50 -17.55 10.45
N THR A 204 0.17 -18.63 10.88
CA THR A 204 1.04 -19.44 10.03
C THR A 204 0.26 -20.05 8.87
N LEU A 205 -0.94 -20.58 9.11
CA LEU A 205 -1.79 -21.09 8.05
C LEU A 205 -2.17 -20.01 7.06
N TYR A 206 -2.61 -18.83 7.55
CA TYR A 206 -2.94 -17.70 6.68
C TYR A 206 -1.78 -17.35 5.74
N GLU A 207 -0.58 -17.18 6.28
CA GLU A 207 0.61 -16.82 5.50
C GLU A 207 0.97 -17.91 4.48
N ALA A 208 0.92 -19.18 4.88
CA ALA A 208 1.16 -20.31 3.98
C ALA A 208 0.16 -20.33 2.81
N GLU A 209 -1.12 -20.09 3.08
CA GLU A 209 -2.16 -20.07 2.04
C GLU A 209 -2.02 -18.87 1.09
N VAL A 210 -1.59 -17.72 1.60
CA VAL A 210 -1.25 -16.54 0.77
C VAL A 210 -0.10 -16.87 -0.19
N VAL A 211 1.01 -17.43 0.33
CA VAL A 211 2.19 -17.80 -0.47
C VAL A 211 1.84 -18.86 -1.51
N LYS A 212 1.08 -19.88 -1.13
CA LYS A 212 0.60 -20.95 -2.04
C LYS A 212 -0.21 -20.39 -3.22
N ARG A 213 -0.92 -19.28 -3.03
CA ARG A 213 -1.70 -18.59 -4.07
C ARG A 213 -0.90 -17.54 -4.86
N GLY A 214 0.42 -17.47 -4.64
CA GLY A 214 1.34 -16.61 -5.40
C GLY A 214 1.33 -15.14 -4.99
N ALA A 215 0.98 -14.84 -3.74
CA ALA A 215 1.09 -13.50 -3.16
C ALA A 215 2.08 -13.51 -1.97
N GLU A 216 2.40 -12.32 -1.47
CA GLU A 216 3.26 -12.12 -0.30
C GLU A 216 2.40 -11.71 0.89
N PRO A 217 2.52 -12.33 2.08
CA PRO A 217 1.85 -11.84 3.29
C PRO A 217 2.27 -10.40 3.61
N SER A 218 1.34 -9.57 4.05
CA SER A 218 1.64 -8.18 4.44
C SER A 218 1.32 -7.93 5.91
N ALA A 219 0.08 -7.99 6.31
CA ALA A 219 -0.34 -7.88 7.70
C ALA A 219 -1.00 -9.19 8.10
N THR A 220 -0.60 -9.76 9.25
CA THR A 220 -1.19 -10.97 9.83
C THR A 220 -1.42 -10.71 11.30
N ARG A 221 -2.59 -10.13 11.63
CA ARG A 221 -3.03 -9.89 12.98
C ARG A 221 -4.24 -10.74 13.25
N ILE A 222 -4.05 -11.86 13.92
CA ILE A 222 -5.09 -12.74 14.40
C ILE A 222 -4.97 -12.78 15.92
N ALA A 223 -6.03 -12.34 16.61
CA ALA A 223 -6.03 -12.23 18.06
C ALA A 223 -7.36 -12.76 18.63
N MET A 224 -7.28 -13.47 19.74
CA MET A 224 -8.37 -14.25 20.31
C MET A 224 -8.72 -13.81 21.74
N GLY A 225 -10.00 -13.85 22.10
CA GLY A 225 -10.52 -13.49 23.41
C GLY A 225 -10.17 -12.06 23.80
N GLU A 226 -9.72 -11.81 25.00
CA GLU A 226 -9.36 -10.47 25.50
C GLU A 226 -8.22 -9.81 24.69
N ARG A 227 -7.33 -10.62 24.11
CA ARG A 227 -6.24 -10.10 23.26
C ARG A 227 -6.75 -9.52 21.94
N SER A 228 -7.96 -9.86 21.52
CA SER A 228 -8.56 -9.25 20.33
C SER A 228 -8.72 -7.72 20.45
N ALA A 229 -8.73 -7.16 21.68
CA ALA A 229 -8.71 -5.71 21.92
C ALA A 229 -7.33 -5.06 21.75
N LEU A 230 -6.26 -5.86 21.60
CA LEU A 230 -4.90 -5.34 21.59
C LEU A 230 -4.29 -5.25 20.18
N PRO A 231 -3.48 -4.24 19.87
CA PRO A 231 -2.71 -4.17 18.64
C PRO A 231 -1.45 -5.06 18.77
N THR A 232 -1.64 -6.38 18.81
CA THR A 232 -0.57 -7.33 19.12
C THR A 232 -0.31 -8.29 17.98
N THR A 233 0.88 -8.92 18.00
CA THR A 233 1.22 -10.04 17.12
C THR A 233 0.60 -11.33 17.63
N PRO A 234 0.30 -12.31 16.76
CA PRO A 234 -0.16 -13.64 17.16
C PRO A 234 0.75 -14.31 18.16
N SER A 235 0.18 -14.98 19.16
CA SER A 235 0.89 -15.61 20.28
C SER A 235 0.51 -17.07 20.44
N ALA A 236 1.00 -17.72 21.51
CA ALA A 236 0.59 -19.06 21.94
C ALA A 236 -0.76 -19.07 22.70
N ARG A 237 -1.54 -18.00 22.65
CA ARG A 237 -2.89 -17.95 23.22
C ARG A 237 -3.81 -18.89 22.41
N ALA A 238 -4.36 -19.90 23.08
CA ALA A 238 -5.27 -20.87 22.49
C ALA A 238 -6.71 -20.38 22.52
N LEU A 239 -7.46 -20.68 21.44
CA LEU A 239 -8.88 -20.39 21.29
C LEU A 239 -9.71 -21.13 22.33
N ARG A 240 -10.73 -20.48 22.89
CA ARG A 240 -11.65 -21.03 23.88
C ARG A 240 -13.10 -20.78 23.48
N PRO A 241 -14.03 -21.61 23.90
CA PRO A 241 -15.46 -21.32 23.72
C PRO A 241 -15.85 -19.93 24.25
N GLY A 242 -16.62 -19.19 23.47
CA GLY A 242 -17.05 -17.82 23.76
C GLY A 242 -16.07 -16.73 23.36
N ASP A 243 -14.84 -17.07 22.93
CA ASP A 243 -13.85 -16.09 22.49
C ASP A 243 -14.26 -15.39 21.20
N LEU A 244 -14.04 -14.08 21.16
CA LEU A 244 -13.97 -13.35 19.90
C LEU A 244 -12.65 -13.65 19.20
N VAL A 245 -12.70 -13.82 17.89
CA VAL A 245 -11.53 -13.93 17.02
C VAL A 245 -11.52 -12.75 16.06
N ARG A 246 -10.56 -11.85 16.22
CA ARG A 246 -10.36 -10.72 15.34
C ARG A 246 -9.29 -11.05 14.30
N LEU A 247 -9.68 -11.01 13.03
CA LEU A 247 -8.78 -11.19 11.89
C LEU A 247 -8.60 -9.85 11.19
N GLU A 248 -7.38 -9.34 11.19
CA GLU A 248 -6.95 -8.17 10.39
C GLU A 248 -5.75 -8.59 9.56
N VAL A 249 -5.99 -8.96 8.33
CA VAL A 249 -5.01 -9.61 7.47
C VAL A 249 -4.94 -8.96 6.10
N GLY A 250 -3.85 -9.18 5.40
CA GLY A 250 -3.66 -8.70 4.04
C GLY A 250 -2.51 -9.39 3.33
N CYS A 251 -2.46 -9.21 2.04
CA CYS A 251 -1.37 -9.68 1.20
C CYS A 251 -1.02 -8.67 0.11
N VAL A 252 0.09 -8.93 -0.58
CA VAL A 252 0.57 -8.13 -1.71
C VAL A 252 0.60 -9.00 -2.96
N PHE A 253 -0.13 -8.60 -3.98
CA PHE A 253 -0.08 -9.22 -5.30
C PHE A 253 0.41 -8.23 -6.34
N LYS A 254 1.54 -8.53 -7.00
CA LYS A 254 2.18 -7.63 -7.98
C LYS A 254 2.37 -6.20 -7.45
N GLY A 255 2.75 -6.05 -6.17
CA GLY A 255 2.97 -4.77 -5.52
C GLY A 255 1.73 -4.11 -4.92
N TYR A 256 0.51 -4.57 -5.21
CA TYR A 256 -0.74 -4.02 -4.71
C TYR A 256 -1.20 -4.75 -3.45
N TYR A 257 -1.56 -3.97 -2.43
CA TYR A 257 -1.97 -4.46 -1.12
C TYR A 257 -3.45 -4.78 -1.07
N SER A 258 -3.81 -5.79 -0.30
CA SER A 258 -5.16 -6.02 0.19
C SER A 258 -5.23 -5.85 1.69
N ALA A 259 -6.44 -5.61 2.20
CA ALA A 259 -6.72 -5.58 3.63
C ALA A 259 -8.14 -6.08 3.89
N VAL A 260 -8.26 -7.08 4.78
CA VAL A 260 -9.52 -7.68 5.21
C VAL A 260 -9.57 -7.61 6.73
N ALA A 261 -10.67 -7.13 7.28
CA ALA A 261 -10.93 -7.26 8.70
C ALA A 261 -12.29 -7.92 8.93
N ARG A 262 -12.29 -9.00 9.70
CA ARG A 262 -13.49 -9.77 10.08
C ARG A 262 -13.42 -10.17 11.54
N THR A 263 -14.59 -10.40 12.12
CA THR A 263 -14.71 -10.92 13.46
C THR A 263 -15.48 -12.24 13.45
N ALA A 264 -14.91 -13.24 14.13
CA ALA A 264 -15.59 -14.49 14.42
C ALA A 264 -15.80 -14.65 15.93
N VAL A 265 -16.64 -15.58 16.32
CA VAL A 265 -16.86 -16.00 17.72
C VAL A 265 -16.86 -17.51 17.78
N MET A 266 -16.23 -18.09 18.81
CA MET A 266 -16.20 -19.53 19.05
C MET A 266 -17.46 -19.97 19.82
N GLY A 267 -18.35 -20.66 19.14
CA GLY A 267 -19.68 -21.03 19.67
C GLY A 267 -20.71 -19.91 19.56
N GLU A 268 -21.83 -20.05 20.28
CA GLU A 268 -22.90 -19.07 20.25
C GLU A 268 -22.49 -17.70 20.78
N PRO A 269 -22.68 -16.61 20.02
CA PRO A 269 -22.37 -15.26 20.47
C PRO A 269 -23.32 -14.82 21.62
N THR A 270 -22.79 -14.04 22.52
CA THR A 270 -23.62 -13.35 23.51
C THR A 270 -24.38 -12.20 22.84
N ALA A 271 -25.55 -11.83 23.39
CA ALA A 271 -26.33 -10.68 22.90
C ALA A 271 -25.52 -9.38 22.86
N LEU A 272 -24.52 -9.20 23.77
CA LEU A 272 -23.62 -8.05 23.76
C LEU A 272 -22.64 -8.09 22.60
N GLN A 273 -22.07 -9.26 22.27
CA GLN A 273 -21.18 -9.44 21.12
C GLN A 273 -21.93 -9.15 19.82
N GLU A 274 -23.13 -9.68 19.64
CA GLU A 274 -23.95 -9.41 18.47
C GLU A 274 -24.33 -7.93 18.34
N ALA A 275 -24.78 -7.29 19.41
CA ALA A 275 -25.18 -5.88 19.39
C ALA A 275 -23.99 -4.96 19.02
N ARG A 276 -22.83 -5.17 19.62
CA ARG A 276 -21.62 -4.39 19.33
C ARG A 276 -21.09 -4.65 17.93
N HIS A 277 -21.15 -5.89 17.44
CA HIS A 277 -20.76 -6.20 16.07
C HIS A 277 -21.69 -5.53 15.06
N ALA A 278 -22.99 -5.62 15.26
CA ALA A 278 -23.98 -4.93 14.42
C ALA A 278 -23.77 -3.40 14.43
N ALA A 279 -23.38 -2.85 15.58
CA ALA A 279 -23.07 -1.43 15.71
C ALA A 279 -21.86 -1.00 14.87
N ILE A 280 -20.72 -1.72 14.94
CA ILE A 280 -19.55 -1.39 14.10
C ILE A 280 -19.84 -1.59 12.62
N GLN A 281 -20.64 -2.60 12.27
CA GLN A 281 -21.06 -2.82 10.88
C GLN A 281 -21.93 -1.67 10.36
N ALA A 282 -22.84 -1.12 11.18
CA ALA A 282 -23.64 0.05 10.83
C ALA A 282 -22.76 1.30 10.61
N VAL A 283 -21.76 1.51 11.46
CA VAL A 283 -20.80 2.61 11.33
C VAL A 283 -19.99 2.51 10.02
N GLU A 284 -19.50 1.31 9.70
CA GLU A 284 -18.78 1.06 8.47
C GLU A 284 -19.67 1.27 7.24
N GLN A 285 -20.92 0.76 7.28
CA GLN A 285 -21.89 0.94 6.19
C GLN A 285 -22.21 2.42 5.95
N ALA A 286 -22.39 3.21 7.02
CA ALA A 286 -22.66 4.65 6.90
C ALA A 286 -21.49 5.41 6.21
N ALA A 287 -20.26 5.00 6.47
CA ALA A 287 -19.10 5.53 5.76
C ALA A 287 -19.11 5.13 4.27
N VAL A 288 -19.38 3.85 3.97
CA VAL A 288 -19.47 3.32 2.60
C VAL A 288 -20.55 4.06 1.82
N ASP A 289 -21.74 4.24 2.38
CA ASP A 289 -22.87 4.92 1.72
C ASP A 289 -22.58 6.40 1.39
N ALA A 290 -21.67 7.02 2.13
CA ALA A 290 -21.25 8.40 1.87
C ALA A 290 -20.23 8.53 0.74
N ILE A 291 -19.54 7.44 0.35
CA ILE A 291 -18.47 7.47 -0.65
C ILE A 291 -19.01 7.59 -2.06
N ARG A 292 -18.68 8.69 -2.74
CA ARG A 292 -18.89 8.92 -4.17
C ARG A 292 -18.03 10.06 -4.67
N HIS A 293 -17.93 10.21 -5.97
CA HIS A 293 -17.23 11.35 -6.58
C HIS A 293 -17.71 12.71 -6.05
N GLY A 294 -16.78 13.60 -5.74
CA GLY A 294 -17.03 14.97 -5.31
C GLY A 294 -17.40 15.14 -3.83
N VAL A 295 -17.47 14.06 -3.04
CA VAL A 295 -17.64 14.13 -1.60
C VAL A 295 -16.29 14.34 -0.93
N THR A 296 -16.23 15.18 0.12
CA THR A 296 -15.01 15.35 0.91
C THR A 296 -14.78 14.16 1.82
N VAL A 297 -13.51 13.84 2.09
CA VAL A 297 -13.15 12.77 3.04
C VAL A 297 -13.68 13.06 4.45
N GLY A 298 -13.79 14.36 4.83
CA GLY A 298 -14.41 14.80 6.08
C GLY A 298 -15.90 14.44 6.16
N ALA A 299 -16.65 14.60 5.07
CA ALA A 299 -18.07 14.25 5.05
C ALA A 299 -18.30 12.73 5.20
N VAL A 300 -17.39 11.90 4.67
CA VAL A 300 -17.41 10.43 4.89
C VAL A 300 -17.16 10.13 6.36
N PHE A 301 -16.15 10.75 6.96
CA PHE A 301 -15.86 10.62 8.39
C PHE A 301 -17.08 11.02 9.24
N ASP A 302 -17.67 12.18 8.98
CA ASP A 302 -18.83 12.69 9.73
C ASP A 302 -20.04 11.77 9.60
N SER A 303 -20.22 11.10 8.46
CA SER A 303 -21.29 10.11 8.28
C SER A 303 -21.12 8.90 9.21
N ALA A 304 -19.91 8.36 9.29
CA ALA A 304 -19.58 7.26 10.21
C ALA A 304 -19.77 7.66 11.68
N ILE A 305 -19.31 8.84 12.07
CA ILE A 305 -19.40 9.30 13.46
C ILE A 305 -20.86 9.60 13.88
N ARG A 306 -21.70 10.08 12.97
CA ARG A 306 -23.14 10.19 13.24
C ARG A 306 -23.75 8.84 13.54
N ALA A 307 -23.39 7.79 12.77
CA ALA A 307 -23.87 6.44 13.02
C ALA A 307 -23.42 5.89 14.38
N VAL A 308 -22.22 6.28 14.88
CA VAL A 308 -21.77 5.93 16.25
C VAL A 308 -22.74 6.48 17.31
N SER A 309 -23.28 7.70 17.13
CA SER A 309 -24.21 8.29 18.09
C SER A 309 -25.59 7.62 18.15
N GLU A 310 -25.90 6.79 17.14
CA GLU A 310 -27.15 6.04 17.03
C GLU A 310 -27.06 4.61 17.61
N VAL A 311 -25.85 4.19 18.03
CA VAL A 311 -25.56 2.84 18.51
C VAL A 311 -24.86 2.87 19.88
N ASP A 312 -24.94 1.76 20.62
CA ASP A 312 -24.28 1.64 21.93
C ASP A 312 -22.83 1.10 21.78
N LEU A 313 -21.89 2.02 21.59
CA LEU A 313 -20.44 1.77 21.56
C LEU A 313 -19.72 2.72 22.53
N PRO A 314 -19.69 2.42 23.82
CA PRO A 314 -19.11 3.29 24.84
C PRO A 314 -17.64 3.62 24.57
N GLY A 315 -17.28 4.91 24.58
CA GLY A 315 -15.89 5.34 24.41
C GLY A 315 -15.32 5.11 22.99
N HIS A 316 -16.19 4.92 21.99
CA HIS A 316 -15.73 4.77 20.61
C HIS A 316 -15.27 6.11 20.05
N GLU A 317 -13.96 6.27 19.99
CA GLU A 317 -13.29 7.40 19.33
C GLU A 317 -12.30 6.88 18.29
N ARG A 318 -12.32 7.45 17.08
CA ARG A 318 -11.43 7.05 16.00
C ARG A 318 -10.79 8.28 15.35
N PRO A 319 -9.46 8.28 15.13
CA PRO A 319 -8.79 9.36 14.43
C PRO A 319 -9.12 9.40 12.93
N HIS A 320 -9.54 8.27 12.36
CA HIS A 320 -10.00 8.11 10.99
C HIS A 320 -10.94 6.90 10.89
N VAL A 321 -11.70 6.84 9.80
CA VAL A 321 -12.59 5.71 9.47
C VAL A 321 -12.15 4.98 8.19
N GLY A 322 -10.94 5.22 7.75
CA GLY A 322 -10.34 4.59 6.57
C GLY A 322 -9.29 5.44 5.89
N HIS A 323 -8.76 4.92 4.80
CA HIS A 323 -7.70 5.53 4.02
C HIS A 323 -7.66 4.93 2.61
N GLY A 324 -6.91 5.54 1.69
CA GLY A 324 -6.57 4.94 0.40
C GLY A 324 -5.76 3.66 0.56
N ILE A 325 -5.88 2.77 -0.40
CA ILE A 325 -5.09 1.54 -0.50
C ILE A 325 -4.65 1.31 -1.94
N GLY A 326 -3.45 0.82 -2.14
CA GLY A 326 -2.88 0.59 -3.47
C GLY A 326 -1.50 -0.06 -3.39
N LEU A 327 -0.46 0.67 -3.76
CA LEU A 327 0.94 0.25 -3.64
C LEU A 327 1.49 0.38 -2.22
N ALA A 328 0.69 0.92 -1.31
CA ALA A 328 0.94 0.87 0.13
C ALA A 328 -0.32 0.34 0.83
N ALA A 329 -0.13 -0.30 1.98
CA ALA A 329 -1.23 -0.80 2.81
C ALA A 329 -2.15 0.34 3.29
N ALA A 330 -1.57 1.52 3.49
CA ALA A 330 -2.27 2.74 3.81
C ALA A 330 -1.62 3.91 3.04
N GLU A 331 -2.43 4.65 2.30
CA GLU A 331 -2.00 5.81 1.53
C GLU A 331 -3.11 6.88 1.50
N PRO A 332 -2.80 8.14 1.16
CA PRO A 332 -3.83 9.15 0.96
C PRO A 332 -4.86 8.76 -0.13
N PRO A 333 -6.11 9.24 0.01
CA PRO A 333 -6.60 10.16 1.04
C PRO A 333 -6.96 9.44 2.35
N TRP A 334 -6.85 10.16 3.47
CA TRP A 334 -7.29 9.70 4.79
C TRP A 334 -8.70 10.19 5.08
N LEU A 335 -9.58 9.30 5.51
CA LEU A 335 -10.96 9.64 5.93
C LEU A 335 -10.94 10.17 7.38
N VAL A 336 -10.63 11.46 7.52
CA VAL A 336 -10.38 12.14 8.80
C VAL A 336 -11.35 13.28 9.03
N PRO A 337 -11.56 13.72 10.29
CA PRO A 337 -12.44 14.84 10.59
C PRO A 337 -11.99 16.13 9.87
N GLY A 338 -12.96 16.81 9.25
CA GLY A 338 -12.72 18.09 8.55
C GLY A 338 -11.80 17.99 7.33
N GLY A 339 -11.44 16.80 6.88
CA GLY A 339 -10.55 16.59 5.72
C GLY A 339 -11.15 17.23 4.45
N PRO A 340 -10.40 18.12 3.75
CA PRO A 340 -10.92 18.87 2.59
C PRO A 340 -10.80 18.13 1.27
N ALA A 341 -10.02 17.04 1.20
CA ALA A 341 -9.77 16.32 -0.05
C ALA A 341 -11.08 15.75 -0.62
N LEU A 342 -11.27 15.92 -1.93
CA LEU A 342 -12.42 15.38 -2.65
C LEU A 342 -12.12 13.96 -3.12
N LEU A 343 -13.10 13.08 -3.00
CA LEU A 343 -13.06 11.76 -3.59
C LEU A 343 -13.28 11.84 -5.10
N GLU A 344 -12.47 11.11 -5.85
CA GLU A 344 -12.58 10.96 -7.31
C GLU A 344 -13.02 9.55 -7.68
N THR A 345 -13.74 9.43 -8.79
CA THR A 345 -14.05 8.13 -9.39
C THR A 345 -12.75 7.37 -9.69
N GLY A 346 -12.68 6.11 -9.29
CA GLY A 346 -11.48 5.27 -9.43
C GLY A 346 -10.56 5.27 -8.19
N MET A 347 -10.83 6.09 -7.17
CA MET A 347 -10.15 5.95 -5.88
C MET A 347 -10.58 4.64 -5.20
N VAL A 348 -9.61 3.92 -4.63
CA VAL A 348 -9.85 2.72 -3.84
C VAL A 348 -9.47 3.00 -2.40
N LEU A 349 -10.43 2.76 -1.51
CA LEU A 349 -10.34 3.07 -0.10
C LEU A 349 -10.51 1.78 0.74
N ARG A 350 -9.77 1.66 1.81
CA ARG A 350 -10.12 0.78 2.92
C ARG A 350 -11.01 1.57 3.87
N VAL A 351 -12.24 1.12 4.05
CA VAL A 351 -13.18 1.66 5.03
C VAL A 351 -13.22 0.72 6.22
N GLU A 352 -13.13 1.24 7.42
CA GLU A 352 -13.02 0.40 8.62
C GLU A 352 -13.80 0.95 9.80
N ALA A 353 -14.41 0.03 10.54
CA ALA A 353 -14.93 0.27 11.88
C ALA A 353 -14.42 -0.81 12.82
N ALA A 354 -14.01 -0.41 14.01
CA ALA A 354 -13.51 -1.34 15.02
C ALA A 354 -13.87 -0.83 16.42
N TYR A 355 -14.10 -1.77 17.34
CA TYR A 355 -14.35 -1.49 18.75
C TYR A 355 -13.41 -2.32 19.61
N PHE A 356 -12.75 -1.69 20.56
CA PHE A 356 -11.79 -2.33 21.45
C PHE A 356 -12.12 -1.99 22.91
N GLU A 357 -12.27 -3.02 23.74
CA GLU A 357 -12.51 -2.86 25.18
C GLU A 357 -11.58 -3.79 25.94
N HIS A 358 -10.69 -3.21 26.75
CA HIS A 358 -9.75 -3.98 27.57
C HIS A 358 -10.51 -4.85 28.57
N GLY A 359 -10.15 -6.14 28.64
CA GLY A 359 -10.79 -7.12 29.52
C GLY A 359 -12.08 -7.74 28.94
N TRP A 360 -12.56 -7.26 27.79
CA TRP A 360 -13.68 -7.86 27.07
C TRP A 360 -13.25 -8.46 25.72
N GLY A 361 -12.71 -7.67 24.83
CA GLY A 361 -12.29 -8.11 23.51
C GLY A 361 -12.33 -6.99 22.47
N GLY A 362 -12.12 -7.37 21.21
CA GLY A 362 -12.11 -6.46 20.07
C GLY A 362 -12.85 -7.02 18.88
N LEU A 363 -13.54 -6.12 18.21
CA LEU A 363 -14.29 -6.34 16.98
C LEU A 363 -13.71 -5.47 15.86
N SER A 364 -13.69 -5.98 14.63
CA SER A 364 -13.35 -5.18 13.47
C SER A 364 -14.07 -5.65 12.22
N VAL A 365 -14.50 -4.68 11.41
CA VAL A 365 -15.01 -4.87 10.04
C VAL A 365 -14.29 -3.87 9.17
N ALA A 366 -13.70 -4.34 8.05
CA ALA A 366 -13.15 -3.44 7.07
C ALA A 366 -13.32 -4.02 5.67
N ASP A 367 -13.69 -3.14 4.75
CA ASP A 367 -13.84 -3.46 3.34
C ASP A 367 -13.01 -2.54 2.45
N THR A 368 -12.60 -3.09 1.32
CA THR A 368 -11.99 -2.34 0.22
C THR A 368 -13.10 -1.86 -0.71
N VAL A 369 -13.15 -0.55 -0.92
CA VAL A 369 -14.25 0.13 -1.59
C VAL A 369 -13.75 0.95 -2.76
N LEU A 370 -14.34 0.79 -3.92
CA LEU A 370 -14.09 1.62 -5.11
C LEU A 370 -15.10 2.77 -5.16
N ALA A 371 -14.62 4.00 -5.16
CA ALA A 371 -15.45 5.18 -5.39
C ALA A 371 -15.87 5.25 -6.87
N THR A 372 -17.17 5.37 -7.12
CA THR A 372 -17.74 5.57 -8.46
C THR A 372 -18.32 6.97 -8.61
N ALA A 373 -18.88 7.28 -9.78
CA ALA A 373 -19.49 8.58 -10.02
C ALA A 373 -20.70 8.85 -9.10
N LYS A 374 -21.45 7.82 -8.70
CA LYS A 374 -22.74 7.95 -7.99
C LYS A 374 -22.74 7.32 -6.61
N ASP A 375 -21.95 6.26 -6.41
CA ASP A 375 -21.98 5.39 -5.24
C ASP A 375 -20.60 4.81 -4.94
N ALA A 376 -20.56 3.89 -3.99
CA ALA A 376 -19.42 3.07 -3.66
C ALA A 376 -19.65 1.61 -4.06
N ARG A 377 -18.62 0.95 -4.59
CA ARG A 377 -18.66 -0.48 -4.85
C ARG A 377 -17.71 -1.21 -3.91
N ILE A 378 -18.25 -2.03 -3.03
CA ILE A 378 -17.46 -2.93 -2.19
C ILE A 378 -16.82 -4.00 -3.08
N LEU A 379 -15.52 -4.20 -2.93
CA LEU A 379 -14.75 -5.18 -3.70
C LEU A 379 -14.62 -6.51 -2.97
N ASN A 380 -14.79 -6.53 -1.65
CA ASN A 380 -14.81 -7.73 -0.82
C ASN A 380 -15.98 -8.64 -1.22
N ARG A 381 -15.77 -9.95 -1.10
CA ARG A 381 -16.77 -10.99 -1.36
C ARG A 381 -17.24 -11.69 -0.08
N SER A 382 -16.38 -11.70 0.96
CA SER A 382 -16.69 -12.29 2.27
C SER A 382 -17.79 -11.54 2.99
N ALA A 383 -18.66 -12.26 3.67
CA ALA A 383 -19.71 -11.68 4.49
C ALA A 383 -19.12 -10.76 5.58
N ARG A 384 -19.84 -9.69 5.90
CA ARG A 384 -19.45 -8.70 6.91
C ARG A 384 -20.06 -8.99 8.31
N GLY A 385 -21.04 -9.88 8.37
CA GLY A 385 -21.62 -10.32 9.62
C GLY A 385 -20.63 -11.02 10.53
N MET A 386 -20.96 -11.14 11.83
CA MET A 386 -20.19 -11.95 12.76
C MET A 386 -20.19 -13.42 12.29
N ILE A 387 -19.01 -14.02 12.24
CA ILE A 387 -18.84 -15.41 11.82
C ILE A 387 -18.94 -16.29 13.08
N VAL A 388 -19.86 -17.25 13.08
CA VAL A 388 -19.99 -18.22 14.17
C VAL A 388 -19.17 -19.46 13.81
N LEU A 389 -18.29 -19.87 14.71
CA LEU A 389 -17.46 -21.08 14.63
C LEU A 389 -18.07 -22.16 15.52
N ASP A 390 -18.18 -23.39 15.02
CA ASP A 390 -18.77 -24.54 15.73
C ASP A 390 -17.77 -25.25 16.66
#